data_444308136d8912450fd14c8ee95be215
#
_entry.id   444308136d8912450fd14c8ee95be215
#
_cell.length_a   1.000
_cell.length_b   1.000
_cell.length_c   1.000
_cell.angle_alpha   90.00
_cell.angle_beta   90.00
_cell.angle_gamma   90.00
#
_symmetry.space_group_name_H-M   'P 1'
#
loop_
_entity.id
_entity.type
_entity.pdbx_description
1 polymer ?
#
loop_
_entity_poly.entity_id
_entity_poly.type
_entity_poly.pdbx_seq_one_letter_code
_entity_poly.pdbx_strand_id
1 'polypeptide(L)'
;MNKEAEKMSFFDRYLSIWVAICIVVGIAIGKLLPIVPETLGQLEYANVSIPIAVLIWIMIFPMMLKIDFKSVVDAVKMPKGLTITLVVNWLIKPFTMFGIAWLFFMVIYSLWIPEDLAKEYLAGAVLLGAAPCTAMVFVWSHLTKGNPAYTLVQVAINDLIIIVAFIPIVTLLLGVSGIVIPWNTLIMSVLLFVVIPLVLAYITRNWVIRKKGIAYFTDVFIKKFSATTISGLLLTLVIIFTFQGDVILQNPLYILLIAVPLIIQTFFIFFVAYRWAKAWKLPHDIAAPASLIGASNFFELSVAVAIVLFGLQSGATLVTVVGVLVEVPVMLALVKIANKTKHQFPSKQ
;
A
#
# COMPACT_ATOMS: atom_id res chain seq x y z
N MET A 1 -31.89 -14.88 0.45
CA MET A 1 -30.41 -14.69 0.22
C MET A 1 -30.27 -13.76 -0.96
N ASN A 2 -30.13 -12.45 -0.70
CA ASN A 2 -30.07 -11.41 -1.73
C ASN A 2 -28.72 -11.46 -2.48
N LYS A 3 -28.80 -11.64 -3.79
CA LYS A 3 -27.70 -11.50 -4.76
C LYS A 3 -27.45 -10.01 -5.04
N GLU A 4 -27.08 -9.24 -4.09
CA GLU A 4 -26.37 -7.98 -4.34
C GLU A 4 -24.87 -8.28 -4.22
N ALA A 5 -24.30 -8.72 -5.35
CA ALA A 5 -22.86 -8.55 -5.56
C ALA A 5 -22.61 -7.04 -5.42
N GLU A 6 -22.00 -6.60 -4.32
CA GLU A 6 -21.53 -5.23 -4.18
C GLU A 6 -20.64 -4.95 -5.39
N LYS A 7 -21.17 -4.16 -6.31
CA LYS A 7 -20.41 -3.64 -7.45
C LYS A 7 -19.32 -2.78 -6.84
N MET A 8 -18.09 -2.87 -7.35
CA MET A 8 -17.04 -1.91 -7.03
C MET A 8 -17.64 -0.51 -6.99
N SER A 9 -17.26 0.29 -5.98
CA SER A 9 -17.70 1.68 -5.95
C SER A 9 -17.27 2.36 -7.25
N PHE A 10 -18.03 3.36 -7.69
CA PHE A 10 -17.68 4.15 -8.88
C PHE A 10 -16.24 4.68 -8.78
N PHE A 11 -15.83 5.05 -7.57
CA PHE A 11 -14.49 5.54 -7.29
C PHE A 11 -13.42 4.46 -7.52
N ASP A 12 -13.56 3.27 -6.91
CA ASP A 12 -12.58 2.18 -7.03
C ASP A 12 -12.43 1.70 -8.47
N ARG A 13 -13.52 1.74 -9.24
CA ARG A 13 -13.52 1.37 -10.65
C ARG A 13 -12.68 2.31 -11.52
N TYR A 14 -12.67 3.59 -11.20
CA TYR A 14 -11.99 4.64 -11.96
C TYR A 14 -10.81 5.26 -11.21
N LEU A 15 -10.27 4.57 -10.19
CA LEU A 15 -9.21 5.09 -9.34
C LEU A 15 -8.00 5.57 -10.15
N SER A 16 -7.57 4.84 -11.18
CA SER A 16 -6.47 5.27 -12.05
C SER A 16 -6.75 6.58 -12.77
N ILE A 17 -8.00 6.82 -13.16
CA ILE A 17 -8.41 8.09 -13.78
C ILE A 17 -8.39 9.22 -12.76
N TRP A 18 -8.88 8.97 -11.55
CA TRP A 18 -8.83 9.95 -10.46
C TRP A 18 -7.40 10.33 -10.10
N VAL A 19 -6.50 9.35 -10.04
CA VAL A 19 -5.08 9.62 -9.79
C VAL A 19 -4.46 10.43 -10.93
N ALA A 20 -4.76 10.11 -12.19
CA ALA A 20 -4.31 10.91 -13.35
C ALA A 20 -4.82 12.36 -13.28
N ILE A 21 -6.08 12.56 -12.87
CA ILE A 21 -6.63 13.91 -12.64
C ILE A 21 -5.86 14.61 -11.51
N CYS A 22 -5.54 13.93 -10.41
CA CYS A 22 -4.76 14.51 -9.32
C CYS A 22 -3.36 14.94 -9.75
N ILE A 23 -2.72 14.20 -10.67
CA ILE A 23 -1.43 14.59 -11.27
C ILE A 23 -1.60 15.94 -12.00
N VAL A 24 -2.56 16.01 -12.91
CA VAL A 24 -2.78 17.24 -13.70
C VAL A 24 -3.14 18.42 -12.82
N VAL A 25 -4.05 18.22 -11.86
CA VAL A 25 -4.48 19.28 -10.93
C VAL A 25 -3.33 19.71 -10.02
N GLY A 26 -2.58 18.75 -9.44
CA GLY A 26 -1.44 19.05 -8.57
C GLY A 26 -0.35 19.83 -9.30
N ILE A 27 0.04 19.39 -10.49
CA ILE A 27 1.02 20.09 -11.31
C ILE A 27 0.52 21.50 -11.69
N ALA A 28 -0.76 21.63 -12.06
CA ALA A 28 -1.34 22.93 -12.40
C ALA A 28 -1.33 23.89 -11.20
N ILE A 29 -1.68 23.40 -9.99
CA ILE A 29 -1.60 24.19 -8.76
C ILE A 29 -0.15 24.61 -8.47
N GLY A 30 0.80 23.69 -8.54
CA GLY A 30 2.22 23.98 -8.29
C GLY A 30 2.78 25.06 -9.23
N LYS A 31 2.38 25.05 -10.49
CA LYS A 31 2.84 26.03 -11.50
C LYS A 31 2.09 27.36 -11.49
N LEU A 32 0.76 27.31 -11.37
CA LEU A 32 -0.07 28.50 -11.49
C LEU A 32 -0.19 29.27 -10.17
N LEU A 33 0.00 28.57 -9.05
CA LEU A 33 -0.14 29.12 -7.71
C LEU A 33 1.07 28.76 -6.83
N PRO A 34 2.28 29.32 -7.09
CA PRO A 34 3.51 28.97 -6.35
C PRO A 34 3.40 29.22 -4.84
N ILE A 35 2.52 30.14 -4.42
CA ILE A 35 2.23 30.42 -3.02
C ILE A 35 1.70 29.19 -2.26
N VAL A 36 1.06 28.24 -2.95
CA VAL A 36 0.50 27.05 -2.32
C VAL A 36 1.60 26.10 -1.83
N PRO A 37 2.55 25.62 -2.66
CA PRO A 37 3.65 24.81 -2.17
C PRO A 37 4.54 25.56 -1.18
N GLU A 38 4.77 26.87 -1.34
CA GLU A 38 5.51 27.69 -0.38
C GLU A 38 4.85 27.70 1.01
N THR A 39 3.54 27.95 1.06
CA THR A 39 2.78 27.97 2.32
C THR A 39 2.71 26.59 2.97
N LEU A 40 2.45 25.55 2.17
CA LEU A 40 2.41 24.17 2.67
C LEU A 40 3.78 23.70 3.18
N GLY A 41 4.88 24.13 2.52
CA GLY A 41 6.25 23.83 2.95
C GLY A 41 6.62 24.49 4.27
N GLN A 42 6.02 25.64 4.62
CA GLN A 42 6.21 26.27 5.93
C GLN A 42 5.50 25.52 7.09
N LEU A 43 4.51 24.67 6.77
CA LEU A 43 3.76 23.87 7.73
C LEU A 43 4.46 22.51 8.00
N GLU A 44 5.79 22.51 8.07
CA GLU A 44 6.60 21.35 8.42
C GLU A 44 7.13 21.46 9.84
N TYR A 45 7.07 20.35 10.57
CA TYR A 45 7.66 20.20 11.89
C TYR A 45 8.47 18.91 11.95
N ALA A 46 9.76 19.01 12.30
CA ALA A 46 10.69 17.88 12.37
C ALA A 46 10.69 17.01 11.08
N ASN A 47 10.74 17.65 9.91
CA ASN A 47 10.67 17.05 8.57
C ASN A 47 9.33 16.33 8.25
N VAL A 48 8.29 16.57 9.05
CA VAL A 48 6.94 16.05 8.79
C VAL A 48 6.04 17.18 8.33
N SER A 49 5.54 17.08 7.11
CA SER A 49 4.48 17.97 6.63
C SER A 49 3.19 17.72 7.39
N ILE A 50 2.78 18.69 8.23
CA ILE A 50 1.57 18.56 9.06
C ILE A 50 0.31 18.30 8.22
N PRO A 51 0.06 19.03 7.11
CA PRO A 51 -1.11 18.76 6.26
C PRO A 51 -1.16 17.32 5.74
N ILE A 52 -0.02 16.81 5.28
CA ILE A 52 0.06 15.44 4.76
C ILE A 52 -0.10 14.42 5.89
N ALA A 53 0.53 14.65 7.04
CA ALA A 53 0.37 13.76 8.20
C ALA A 53 -1.10 13.63 8.63
N VAL A 54 -1.84 14.75 8.64
CA VAL A 54 -3.28 14.74 8.94
C VAL A 54 -4.06 13.96 7.89
N LEU A 55 -3.77 14.15 6.59
CA LEU A 55 -4.44 13.42 5.52
C LEU A 55 -4.14 11.92 5.57
N ILE A 56 -2.89 11.53 5.84
CA ILE A 56 -2.50 10.13 6.04
C ILE A 56 -3.26 9.52 7.22
N TRP A 57 -3.40 10.24 8.34
CA TRP A 57 -4.21 9.77 9.47
C TRP A 57 -5.68 9.59 9.11
N ILE A 58 -6.25 10.51 8.34
CA ILE A 58 -7.62 10.40 7.82
C ILE A 58 -7.79 9.16 6.94
N MET A 59 -6.74 8.73 6.25
CA MET A 59 -6.74 7.51 5.43
C MET A 59 -6.53 6.25 6.26
N ILE A 60 -5.52 6.23 7.12
CA ILE A 60 -5.09 5.03 7.86
C ILE A 60 -6.07 4.68 8.98
N PHE A 61 -6.56 5.65 9.73
CA PHE A 61 -7.42 5.41 10.89
C PHE A 61 -8.69 4.59 10.56
N PRO A 62 -9.46 4.88 9.50
CA PRO A 62 -10.61 4.06 9.11
C PRO A 62 -10.24 2.63 8.68
N MET A 63 -9.07 2.44 8.13
CA MET A 63 -8.57 1.11 7.77
C MET A 63 -8.28 0.29 9.04
N MET A 64 -7.61 0.90 10.01
CA MET A 64 -7.30 0.26 11.30
C MET A 64 -8.56 -0.07 12.12
N LEU A 65 -9.65 0.70 11.97
CA LEU A 65 -10.94 0.38 12.60
C LEU A 65 -11.51 -0.99 12.16
N LYS A 66 -11.18 -1.44 10.95
CA LYS A 66 -11.66 -2.72 10.41
C LYS A 66 -10.93 -3.92 11.02
N ILE A 67 -9.79 -3.74 11.66
CA ILE A 67 -8.98 -4.81 12.24
C ILE A 67 -9.75 -5.45 13.41
N ASP A 68 -9.97 -6.76 13.30
CA ASP A 68 -10.56 -7.57 14.37
C ASP A 68 -9.52 -8.50 14.97
N PHE A 69 -8.99 -8.11 16.12
CA PHE A 69 -7.98 -8.89 16.83
C PHE A 69 -8.47 -10.28 17.28
N LYS A 70 -9.79 -10.47 17.45
CA LYS A 70 -10.35 -11.79 17.75
C LYS A 70 -10.20 -12.75 16.57
N SER A 71 -10.30 -12.25 15.34
CA SER A 71 -10.15 -13.08 14.15
C SER A 71 -8.70 -13.54 13.94
N VAL A 72 -7.72 -12.90 14.55
CA VAL A 72 -6.30 -13.36 14.55
C VAL A 72 -6.18 -14.75 15.18
N VAL A 73 -6.95 -15.04 16.22
CA VAL A 73 -7.00 -16.36 16.85
C VAL A 73 -7.56 -17.42 15.88
N ASP A 74 -8.45 -17.04 15.00
CA ASP A 74 -9.03 -17.96 14.00
C ASP A 74 -8.07 -18.25 12.81
N ALA A 75 -6.98 -17.50 12.68
CA ALA A 75 -5.92 -17.72 11.69
C ALA A 75 -5.31 -19.13 11.78
N VAL A 76 -5.22 -19.65 12.98
CA VAL A 76 -4.67 -21.00 13.24
C VAL A 76 -5.48 -22.08 12.51
N LYS A 77 -6.72 -21.80 12.14
CA LYS A 77 -7.60 -22.73 11.42
C LYS A 77 -7.26 -22.86 9.90
N MET A 78 -6.45 -21.95 9.35
CA MET A 78 -6.06 -21.96 7.93
C MET A 78 -4.53 -21.84 7.75
N PRO A 79 -3.74 -22.75 8.32
CA PRO A 79 -2.29 -22.58 8.45
C PRO A 79 -1.57 -22.49 7.10
N LYS A 80 -1.98 -23.26 6.08
CA LYS A 80 -1.35 -23.25 4.76
C LYS A 80 -1.46 -21.87 4.07
N GLY A 81 -2.66 -21.29 4.03
CA GLY A 81 -2.88 -19.98 3.43
C GLY A 81 -2.11 -18.89 4.17
N LEU A 82 -2.14 -18.94 5.51
CA LEU A 82 -1.40 -18.02 6.36
C LEU A 82 0.11 -18.10 6.10
N THR A 83 0.68 -19.30 6.06
CA THR A 83 2.11 -19.49 5.79
C THR A 83 2.54 -18.89 4.45
N ILE A 84 1.76 -19.13 3.38
CA ILE A 84 2.07 -18.53 2.07
C ILE A 84 2.10 -17.02 2.16
N THR A 85 1.07 -16.42 2.74
CA THR A 85 0.99 -14.95 2.84
C THR A 85 2.13 -14.38 3.67
N LEU A 86 2.45 -14.98 4.82
CA LEU A 86 3.52 -14.51 5.69
C LEU A 86 4.90 -14.64 5.04
N VAL A 87 5.20 -15.79 4.46
CA VAL A 87 6.51 -15.99 3.81
C VAL A 87 6.64 -15.09 2.58
N VAL A 88 5.58 -14.98 1.77
CA VAL A 88 5.61 -14.11 0.59
C VAL A 88 5.77 -12.64 0.99
N ASN A 89 5.01 -12.15 1.95
CA ASN A 89 5.02 -10.73 2.31
C ASN A 89 6.30 -10.31 3.05
N TRP A 90 6.88 -11.18 3.87
CA TRP A 90 7.94 -10.79 4.79
C TRP A 90 9.31 -11.35 4.46
N LEU A 91 9.38 -12.47 3.71
CA LEU A 91 10.65 -13.09 3.31
C LEU A 91 10.93 -13.03 1.81
N ILE A 92 9.91 -12.98 0.95
CA ILE A 92 10.13 -12.98 -0.52
C ILE A 92 10.00 -11.57 -1.07
N LYS A 93 8.88 -10.90 -0.80
CA LYS A 93 8.52 -9.63 -1.44
C LYS A 93 9.53 -8.50 -1.19
N PRO A 94 9.97 -8.19 0.04
CA PRO A 94 10.90 -7.10 0.28
C PRO A 94 12.23 -7.30 -0.44
N PHE A 95 12.78 -8.51 -0.38
CA PHE A 95 14.07 -8.85 -0.98
C PHE A 95 14.02 -8.89 -2.51
N THR A 96 12.94 -9.39 -3.08
CA THR A 96 12.76 -9.39 -4.54
C THR A 96 12.44 -7.99 -5.07
N MET A 97 11.71 -7.16 -4.32
CA MET A 97 11.53 -5.75 -4.66
C MET A 97 12.86 -5.02 -4.68
N PHE A 98 13.68 -5.20 -3.64
CA PHE A 98 15.03 -4.66 -3.60
C PHE A 98 15.86 -5.13 -4.80
N GLY A 99 15.93 -6.44 -5.05
CA GLY A 99 16.73 -7.01 -6.15
C GLY A 99 16.30 -6.51 -7.53
N ILE A 100 15.01 -6.47 -7.81
CA ILE A 100 14.46 -5.95 -9.08
C ILE A 100 14.70 -4.44 -9.19
N ALA A 101 14.40 -3.66 -8.16
CA ALA A 101 14.60 -2.23 -8.16
C ALA A 101 16.09 -1.88 -8.30
N TRP A 102 16.98 -2.57 -7.59
CA TRP A 102 18.43 -2.40 -7.70
C TRP A 102 18.90 -2.71 -9.12
N LEU A 103 18.47 -3.84 -9.70
CA LEU A 103 18.84 -4.21 -11.08
C LEU A 103 18.41 -3.13 -12.07
N PHE A 104 17.21 -2.63 -11.97
CA PHE A 104 16.70 -1.62 -12.90
C PHE A 104 17.36 -0.24 -12.66
N PHE A 105 17.32 0.29 -11.45
CA PHE A 105 17.75 1.65 -11.18
C PHE A 105 19.26 1.80 -11.17
N MET A 106 20.00 0.83 -10.60
CA MET A 106 21.45 0.94 -10.44
C MET A 106 22.24 0.33 -11.61
N VAL A 107 21.66 -0.58 -12.39
CA VAL A 107 22.37 -1.25 -13.49
C VAL A 107 21.77 -0.88 -14.85
N ILE A 108 20.50 -1.21 -15.11
CA ILE A 108 19.89 -1.06 -16.45
C ILE A 108 19.72 0.43 -16.79
N TYR A 109 19.30 1.25 -15.85
CA TYR A 109 19.01 2.67 -16.06
C TYR A 109 20.15 3.61 -15.69
N SER A 110 21.33 3.07 -15.34
CA SER A 110 22.50 3.84 -14.90
C SER A 110 22.97 4.93 -15.89
N LEU A 111 22.68 4.78 -17.17
CA LEU A 111 22.96 5.78 -18.19
C LEU A 111 21.89 6.89 -18.30
N TRP A 112 20.70 6.67 -17.75
CA TRP A 112 19.57 7.58 -17.91
C TRP A 112 19.18 8.30 -16.62
N ILE A 113 19.53 7.72 -15.47
CA ILE A 113 19.18 8.24 -14.15
C ILE A 113 20.48 8.51 -13.38
N PRO A 114 20.67 9.74 -12.84
CA PRO A 114 21.79 10.04 -11.96
C PRO A 114 21.83 9.10 -10.74
N GLU A 115 23.02 8.74 -10.28
CA GLU A 115 23.21 7.75 -9.21
C GLU A 115 22.46 8.12 -7.91
N ASP A 116 22.51 9.37 -7.50
CA ASP A 116 21.83 9.84 -6.29
C ASP A 116 20.31 9.68 -6.40
N LEU A 117 19.73 10.02 -7.57
CA LEU A 117 18.30 9.85 -7.82
C LEU A 117 17.93 8.37 -7.93
N ALA A 118 18.79 7.54 -8.50
CA ALA A 118 18.60 6.08 -8.56
C ALA A 118 18.56 5.46 -7.16
N LYS A 119 19.40 5.94 -6.22
CA LYS A 119 19.37 5.53 -4.80
C LYS A 119 18.05 5.93 -4.12
N GLU A 120 17.56 7.14 -4.38
CA GLU A 120 16.26 7.56 -3.86
C GLU A 120 15.10 6.71 -4.43
N TYR A 121 15.15 6.38 -5.73
CA TYR A 121 14.16 5.48 -6.33
C TYR A 121 14.21 4.08 -5.74
N LEU A 122 15.41 3.56 -5.51
CA LEU A 122 15.59 2.28 -4.82
C LEU A 122 15.00 2.32 -3.42
N ALA A 123 15.23 3.40 -2.67
CA ALA A 123 14.68 3.57 -1.33
C ALA A 123 13.15 3.58 -1.35
N GLY A 124 12.53 4.33 -2.25
CA GLY A 124 11.07 4.34 -2.40
C GLY A 124 10.48 2.97 -2.74
N ALA A 125 11.14 2.22 -3.64
CA ALA A 125 10.72 0.87 -3.99
C ALA A 125 10.83 -0.10 -2.80
N VAL A 126 11.90 0.00 -2.01
CA VAL A 126 12.08 -0.80 -0.78
C VAL A 126 10.98 -0.51 0.23
N LEU A 127 10.66 0.76 0.45
CA LEU A 127 9.57 1.15 1.36
C LEU A 127 8.22 0.56 0.91
N LEU A 128 7.92 0.57 -0.39
CA LEU A 128 6.72 -0.06 -0.93
C LEU A 128 6.73 -1.58 -0.74
N GLY A 129 7.85 -2.23 -1.05
CA GLY A 129 7.99 -3.68 -0.98
C GLY A 129 7.98 -4.23 0.45
N ALA A 130 8.38 -3.42 1.44
CA ALA A 130 8.45 -3.83 2.84
C ALA A 130 7.10 -3.76 3.58
N ALA A 131 6.09 -3.12 2.99
CA ALA A 131 4.78 -2.96 3.62
C ALA A 131 3.66 -3.63 2.79
N PRO A 132 3.05 -4.73 3.25
CA PRO A 132 1.90 -5.34 2.59
C PRO A 132 0.64 -4.49 2.77
N CYS A 133 -0.19 -4.42 1.72
CA CYS A 133 -1.42 -3.62 1.72
C CYS A 133 -2.46 -4.15 2.70
N THR A 134 -3.21 -3.23 3.30
CA THR A 134 -4.28 -3.53 4.27
C THR A 134 -5.66 -3.09 3.82
N ALA A 135 -5.77 -2.13 2.91
CA ALA A 135 -7.05 -1.54 2.50
C ALA A 135 -7.63 -2.15 1.23
N MET A 136 -6.89 -2.07 0.13
CA MET A 136 -7.38 -2.49 -1.18
C MET A 136 -7.51 -4.01 -1.32
N VAL A 137 -6.88 -4.77 -0.45
CA VAL A 137 -6.94 -6.24 -0.46
C VAL A 137 -8.37 -6.78 -0.27
N PHE A 138 -9.24 -6.06 0.44
CA PHE A 138 -10.65 -6.44 0.55
C PHE A 138 -11.37 -6.33 -0.79
N VAL A 139 -11.06 -5.30 -1.59
CA VAL A 139 -11.61 -5.13 -2.94
C VAL A 139 -11.12 -6.25 -3.85
N TRP A 140 -9.83 -6.53 -3.85
CA TRP A 140 -9.24 -7.59 -4.67
C TRP A 140 -9.78 -8.98 -4.31
N SER A 141 -9.92 -9.26 -3.00
CA SER A 141 -10.51 -10.48 -2.49
C SER A 141 -11.97 -10.61 -2.93
N HIS A 142 -12.77 -9.55 -2.78
CA HIS A 142 -14.16 -9.55 -3.20
C HIS A 142 -14.32 -9.83 -4.71
N LEU A 143 -13.51 -9.17 -5.56
CA LEU A 143 -13.55 -9.35 -7.02
C LEU A 143 -13.19 -10.77 -7.47
N THR A 144 -12.41 -11.50 -6.67
CA THR A 144 -12.06 -12.91 -6.93
C THR A 144 -12.96 -13.89 -6.21
N LYS A 145 -14.02 -13.42 -5.55
CA LYS A 145 -14.89 -14.22 -4.70
C LYS A 145 -14.11 -14.95 -3.60
N GLY A 146 -13.12 -14.27 -3.06
CA GLY A 146 -12.29 -14.75 -1.96
C GLY A 146 -13.05 -14.88 -0.66
N ASN A 147 -12.48 -15.62 0.28
CA ASN A 147 -13.05 -15.81 1.61
C ASN A 147 -12.84 -14.53 2.46
N PRO A 148 -13.90 -13.80 2.86
CA PRO A 148 -13.77 -12.56 3.60
C PRO A 148 -13.13 -12.73 4.98
N ALA A 149 -13.43 -13.84 5.66
CA ALA A 149 -12.87 -14.14 6.98
C ALA A 149 -11.35 -14.38 6.87
N TYR A 150 -10.91 -15.13 5.86
CA TYR A 150 -9.49 -15.31 5.58
C TYR A 150 -8.79 -13.97 5.30
N THR A 151 -9.37 -13.13 4.43
CA THR A 151 -8.81 -11.83 4.10
C THR A 151 -8.67 -10.94 5.32
N LEU A 152 -9.68 -10.88 6.17
CA LEU A 152 -9.67 -10.10 7.41
C LEU A 152 -8.55 -10.55 8.36
N VAL A 153 -8.39 -11.85 8.52
CA VAL A 153 -7.34 -12.45 9.35
C VAL A 153 -5.96 -12.10 8.83
N GLN A 154 -5.75 -12.21 7.51
CA GLN A 154 -4.47 -11.90 6.87
C GLN A 154 -4.08 -10.44 7.05
N VAL A 155 -5.03 -9.53 6.87
CA VAL A 155 -4.81 -8.09 7.09
C VAL A 155 -4.40 -7.84 8.53
N ALA A 156 -5.17 -8.33 9.50
CA ALA A 156 -4.90 -8.12 10.92
C ALA A 156 -3.50 -8.62 11.34
N ILE A 157 -3.08 -9.80 10.84
CA ILE A 157 -1.76 -10.36 11.14
C ILE A 157 -0.66 -9.52 10.49
N ASN A 158 -0.80 -9.15 9.22
CA ASN A 158 0.19 -8.32 8.53
C ASN A 158 0.37 -6.97 9.24
N ASP A 159 -0.72 -6.32 9.69
CA ASP A 159 -0.66 -5.06 10.43
C ASP A 159 0.08 -5.18 11.77
N LEU A 160 -0.04 -6.32 12.46
CA LEU A 160 0.73 -6.57 13.67
C LEU A 160 2.21 -6.82 13.36
N ILE A 161 2.51 -7.54 12.28
CA ILE A 161 3.91 -7.84 11.91
C ILE A 161 4.62 -6.58 11.40
N ILE A 162 3.93 -5.66 10.72
CA ILE A 162 4.51 -4.37 10.30
C ILE A 162 5.20 -3.67 11.46
N ILE A 163 4.60 -3.65 12.64
CA ILE A 163 5.14 -2.96 13.82
C ILE A 163 6.54 -3.46 14.19
N VAL A 164 6.82 -4.75 13.97
CA VAL A 164 8.08 -5.38 14.37
C VAL A 164 9.04 -5.56 13.18
N ALA A 165 8.52 -5.95 12.01
CA ALA A 165 9.34 -6.39 10.89
C ALA A 165 9.70 -5.27 9.90
N PHE A 166 8.88 -4.23 9.78
CA PHE A 166 9.10 -3.16 8.81
C PHE A 166 10.45 -2.47 8.99
N ILE A 167 10.76 -2.03 10.22
CA ILE A 167 11.98 -1.30 10.55
C ILE A 167 13.24 -2.13 10.25
N PRO A 168 13.40 -3.36 10.77
CA PRO A 168 14.57 -4.19 10.49
C PRO A 168 14.76 -4.48 9.00
N ILE A 169 13.67 -4.78 8.27
CA ILE A 169 13.74 -5.07 6.83
C ILE A 169 14.20 -3.84 6.04
N VAL A 170 13.57 -2.69 6.27
CA VAL A 170 13.92 -1.44 5.58
C VAL A 170 15.37 -1.04 5.88
N THR A 171 15.77 -1.08 7.14
CA THR A 171 17.13 -0.73 7.54
C THR A 171 18.17 -1.68 6.94
N LEU A 172 17.89 -2.98 6.92
CA LEU A 172 18.78 -3.97 6.30
C LEU A 172 18.94 -3.70 4.80
N LEU A 173 17.83 -3.58 4.07
CA LEU A 173 17.85 -3.44 2.61
C LEU A 173 18.47 -2.11 2.15
N LEU A 174 18.15 -1.02 2.81
CA LEU A 174 18.72 0.29 2.50
C LEU A 174 20.16 0.39 2.96
N GLY A 175 20.52 -0.23 4.09
CA GLY A 175 21.90 -0.31 4.57
C GLY A 175 22.84 -1.02 3.58
N VAL A 176 22.38 -2.10 2.95
CA VAL A 176 23.13 -2.80 1.89
C VAL A 176 23.39 -1.89 0.68
N SER A 177 22.51 -0.93 0.39
CA SER A 177 22.67 0.06 -0.69
C SER A 177 23.52 1.26 -0.29
N GLY A 178 24.08 1.30 0.92
CA GLY A 178 24.82 2.45 1.42
C GLY A 178 23.93 3.64 1.84
N ILE A 179 22.62 3.45 1.94
CA ILE A 179 21.68 4.48 2.40
C ILE A 179 21.53 4.33 3.91
N VAL A 180 22.12 5.28 4.65
CA VAL A 180 22.05 5.29 6.11
C VAL A 180 20.77 6.00 6.55
N ILE A 181 19.90 5.27 7.24
CA ILE A 181 18.67 5.83 7.79
C ILE A 181 18.76 5.85 9.31
N PRO A 182 18.43 6.99 9.94
CA PRO A 182 18.37 7.08 11.39
C PRO A 182 17.27 6.18 11.95
N TRP A 183 17.61 5.23 12.82
CA TRP A 183 16.67 4.34 13.47
C TRP A 183 15.55 5.09 14.20
N ASN A 184 15.91 6.20 14.85
CA ASN A 184 14.95 7.04 15.56
C ASN A 184 13.85 7.57 14.64
N THR A 185 14.20 7.98 13.42
CA THR A 185 13.25 8.49 12.44
C THR A 185 12.29 7.38 11.97
N LEU A 186 12.82 6.17 11.70
CA LEU A 186 11.99 5.03 11.34
C LEU A 186 11.04 4.62 12.48
N ILE A 187 11.55 4.54 13.71
CA ILE A 187 10.74 4.22 14.89
C ILE A 187 9.62 5.27 15.07
N MET A 188 9.96 6.55 15.00
CA MET A 188 8.98 7.63 15.09
C MET A 188 7.92 7.56 13.98
N SER A 189 8.32 7.24 12.75
CA SER A 189 7.38 7.07 11.64
C SER A 189 6.41 5.90 11.90
N VAL A 190 6.90 4.74 12.32
CA VAL A 190 6.04 3.59 12.65
C VAL A 190 5.14 3.90 13.86
N LEU A 191 5.67 4.55 14.89
CA LEU A 191 4.85 4.97 16.03
C LEU A 191 3.73 5.93 15.59
N LEU A 192 4.08 6.96 14.81
CA LEU A 192 3.15 8.00 14.39
C LEU A 192 2.10 7.50 13.39
N PHE A 193 2.50 6.68 12.40
CA PHE A 193 1.61 6.30 11.30
C PHE A 193 1.03 4.88 11.42
N VAL A 194 1.51 4.05 12.34
CA VAL A 194 0.98 2.70 12.54
C VAL A 194 0.47 2.50 13.96
N VAL A 195 1.34 2.64 14.98
CA VAL A 195 1.00 2.25 16.36
C VAL A 195 -0.09 3.15 16.94
N ILE A 196 0.08 4.46 16.86
CA ILE A 196 -0.90 5.41 17.44
C ILE A 196 -2.26 5.29 16.74
N PRO A 197 -2.38 5.33 15.40
CA PRO A 197 -3.66 5.11 14.73
C PRO A 197 -4.30 3.77 15.06
N LEU A 198 -3.51 2.69 15.18
CA LEU A 198 -4.00 1.36 15.53
C LEU A 198 -4.59 1.32 16.95
N VAL A 199 -3.89 1.89 17.94
CA VAL A 199 -4.36 1.95 19.32
C VAL A 199 -5.65 2.78 19.42
N LEU A 200 -5.69 3.95 18.77
CA LEU A 200 -6.88 4.80 18.74
C LEU A 200 -8.05 4.11 18.04
N ALA A 201 -7.78 3.42 16.94
CA ALA A 201 -8.79 2.66 16.23
C ALA A 201 -9.34 1.50 17.08
N TYR A 202 -8.48 0.76 17.78
CA TYR A 202 -8.89 -0.30 18.70
C TYR A 202 -9.79 0.21 19.83
N ILE A 203 -9.40 1.32 20.47
CA ILE A 203 -10.19 1.96 21.54
C ILE A 203 -11.55 2.40 20.98
N THR A 204 -11.55 3.10 19.85
CA THR A 204 -12.77 3.61 19.20
C THR A 204 -13.70 2.47 18.79
N ARG A 205 -13.17 1.42 18.15
CA ARG A 205 -13.92 0.22 17.75
C ARG A 205 -14.62 -0.41 18.96
N ASN A 206 -13.87 -0.69 20.03
CA ASN A 206 -14.43 -1.31 21.21
C ASN A 206 -15.46 -0.43 21.91
N TRP A 207 -15.24 0.87 21.97
CA TRP A 207 -16.17 1.82 22.55
C TRP A 207 -17.49 1.90 21.76
N VAL A 208 -17.41 1.99 20.42
CA VAL A 208 -18.61 2.01 19.56
C VAL A 208 -19.40 0.70 19.64
N ILE A 209 -18.69 -0.44 19.57
CA ILE A 209 -19.34 -1.75 19.65
C ILE A 209 -20.01 -1.97 21.00
N ARG A 210 -19.38 -1.56 22.12
CA ARG A 210 -19.98 -1.66 23.45
C ARG A 210 -21.23 -0.77 23.59
N LYS A 211 -21.24 0.44 23.00
CA LYS A 211 -22.35 1.38 23.11
C LYS A 211 -23.51 1.13 22.16
N LYS A 212 -23.20 0.71 20.92
CA LYS A 212 -24.19 0.65 19.82
C LYS A 212 -24.28 -0.71 19.14
N GLY A 213 -23.46 -1.65 19.53
CA GLY A 213 -23.44 -3.00 18.95
C GLY A 213 -22.61 -3.11 17.66
N ILE A 214 -22.31 -4.36 17.29
CA ILE A 214 -21.48 -4.68 16.12
C ILE A 214 -22.18 -4.31 14.81
N ALA A 215 -23.49 -4.49 14.69
CA ALA A 215 -24.24 -4.16 13.49
C ALA A 215 -24.17 -2.66 13.17
N TYR A 216 -24.35 -1.78 14.16
CA TYR A 216 -24.18 -0.35 13.97
C TYR A 216 -22.76 0.00 13.55
N PHE A 217 -21.75 -0.65 14.13
CA PHE A 217 -20.35 -0.42 13.79
C PHE A 217 -20.07 -0.75 12.32
N THR A 218 -20.49 -1.94 11.85
CA THR A 218 -20.22 -2.40 10.48
C THR A 218 -21.06 -1.70 9.42
N ASP A 219 -22.33 -1.49 9.68
CA ASP A 219 -23.28 -1.05 8.67
C ASP A 219 -23.44 0.47 8.58
N VAL A 220 -23.14 1.18 9.68
CA VAL A 220 -23.32 2.63 9.77
C VAL A 220 -21.99 3.35 10.02
N PHE A 221 -21.27 2.98 11.09
CA PHE A 221 -20.13 3.75 11.56
C PHE A 221 -18.95 3.72 10.57
N ILE A 222 -18.52 2.52 10.12
CA ILE A 222 -17.42 2.38 9.15
C ILE A 222 -17.76 3.03 7.82
N LYS A 223 -19.01 2.90 7.35
CA LYS A 223 -19.41 3.46 6.06
C LYS A 223 -19.29 4.98 5.98
N LYS A 224 -19.39 5.69 7.10
CA LYS A 224 -19.19 7.14 7.16
C LYS A 224 -17.79 7.58 6.78
N PHE A 225 -16.79 6.72 6.98
CA PHE A 225 -15.40 7.03 6.67
C PHE A 225 -15.00 6.72 5.21
N SER A 226 -15.85 6.07 4.44
CA SER A 226 -15.53 5.70 3.05
C SER A 226 -15.20 6.92 2.19
N ALA A 227 -16.05 7.93 2.20
CA ALA A 227 -15.82 9.18 1.45
C ALA A 227 -14.60 9.96 1.99
N THR A 228 -14.40 9.96 3.31
CA THR A 228 -13.31 10.66 3.97
C THR A 228 -11.95 10.05 3.60
N THR A 229 -11.85 8.72 3.58
CA THR A 229 -10.63 8.00 3.17
C THR A 229 -10.27 8.31 1.72
N ILE A 230 -11.26 8.28 0.83
CA ILE A 230 -11.10 8.60 -0.59
C ILE A 230 -10.63 10.05 -0.78
N SER A 231 -11.31 10.99 -0.12
CA SER A 231 -10.93 12.40 -0.19
C SER A 231 -9.52 12.63 0.37
N GLY A 232 -9.16 11.96 1.46
CA GLY A 232 -7.80 11.99 2.02
C GLY A 232 -6.75 11.52 1.02
N LEU A 233 -7.00 10.41 0.33
CA LEU A 233 -6.12 9.89 -0.73
C LEU A 233 -5.94 10.91 -1.86
N LEU A 234 -7.04 11.41 -2.44
CA LEU A 234 -6.96 12.33 -3.56
C LEU A 234 -6.26 13.64 -3.19
N LEU A 235 -6.56 14.20 -2.01
CA LEU A 235 -5.91 15.42 -1.53
C LEU A 235 -4.42 15.20 -1.29
N THR A 236 -4.03 14.07 -0.69
CA THR A 236 -2.61 13.71 -0.51
C THR A 236 -1.90 13.65 -1.85
N LEU A 237 -2.49 13.00 -2.85
CA LEU A 237 -1.92 12.92 -4.19
C LEU A 237 -1.80 14.32 -4.83
N VAL A 238 -2.83 15.14 -4.76
CA VAL A 238 -2.77 16.52 -5.28
C VAL A 238 -1.63 17.30 -4.63
N ILE A 239 -1.48 17.24 -3.30
CA ILE A 239 -0.40 17.96 -2.60
C ILE A 239 0.96 17.42 -3.05
N ILE A 240 1.17 16.11 -3.09
CA ILE A 240 2.45 15.55 -3.52
C ILE A 240 2.79 15.98 -4.95
N PHE A 241 1.83 15.92 -5.87
CA PHE A 241 2.05 16.35 -7.25
C PHE A 241 2.21 17.86 -7.39
N THR A 242 1.71 18.66 -6.44
CA THR A 242 1.98 20.10 -6.37
C THR A 242 3.47 20.37 -6.11
N PHE A 243 4.12 19.56 -5.27
CA PHE A 243 5.55 19.65 -5.00
C PHE A 243 6.43 18.97 -6.06
N GLN A 244 5.94 17.91 -6.69
CA GLN A 244 6.69 17.09 -7.66
C GLN A 244 6.52 17.56 -9.11
N GLY A 245 5.68 18.57 -9.36
CA GLY A 245 5.26 18.97 -10.69
C GLY A 245 6.41 19.30 -11.64
N ASP A 246 7.42 20.02 -11.16
CA ASP A 246 8.57 20.41 -11.98
C ASP A 246 9.44 19.20 -12.35
N VAL A 247 9.68 18.29 -11.44
CA VAL A 247 10.45 17.05 -11.69
C VAL A 247 9.75 16.19 -12.75
N ILE A 248 8.44 16.04 -12.62
CA ILE A 248 7.61 15.24 -13.55
C ILE A 248 7.60 15.82 -14.94
N LEU A 249 7.45 17.15 -15.07
CA LEU A 249 7.36 17.82 -16.37
C LEU A 249 8.72 17.90 -17.06
N GLN A 250 9.81 18.05 -16.32
CA GLN A 250 11.17 18.05 -16.86
C GLN A 250 11.58 16.65 -17.32
N ASN A 251 11.11 15.61 -16.64
CA ASN A 251 11.53 14.23 -16.88
C ASN A 251 10.33 13.25 -16.86
N PRO A 252 9.37 13.35 -17.80
CA PRO A 252 8.19 12.46 -17.79
C PRO A 252 8.56 10.99 -18.02
N LEU A 253 9.72 10.73 -18.62
CA LEU A 253 10.25 9.39 -18.81
C LEU A 253 10.51 8.68 -17.46
N TYR A 254 10.85 9.41 -16.40
CA TYR A 254 11.14 8.82 -15.09
C TYR A 254 9.93 8.08 -14.50
N ILE A 255 8.71 8.55 -14.74
CA ILE A 255 7.51 7.83 -14.32
C ILE A 255 7.43 6.44 -14.95
N LEU A 256 7.73 6.34 -16.25
CA LEU A 256 7.75 5.05 -16.95
C LEU A 256 8.88 4.14 -16.45
N LEU A 257 10.08 4.71 -16.25
CA LEU A 257 11.22 3.96 -15.73
C LEU A 257 10.95 3.42 -14.32
N ILE A 258 10.28 4.19 -13.47
CA ILE A 258 9.86 3.73 -12.13
C ILE A 258 8.76 2.66 -12.24
N ALA A 259 7.80 2.82 -13.13
CA ALA A 259 6.67 1.92 -13.27
C ALA A 259 7.09 0.49 -13.65
N VAL A 260 8.08 0.35 -14.53
CA VAL A 260 8.49 -0.97 -15.06
C VAL A 260 8.92 -1.95 -13.98
N PRO A 261 9.90 -1.66 -13.09
CA PRO A 261 10.29 -2.59 -12.03
C PRO A 261 9.14 -2.89 -11.06
N LEU A 262 8.28 -1.92 -10.77
CA LEU A 262 7.13 -2.11 -9.89
C LEU A 262 6.09 -3.06 -10.51
N ILE A 263 5.81 -2.93 -11.81
CA ILE A 263 4.93 -3.84 -12.55
C ILE A 263 5.50 -5.26 -12.52
N ILE A 264 6.77 -5.43 -12.86
CA ILE A 264 7.45 -6.73 -12.86
C ILE A 264 7.36 -7.38 -11.49
N GLN A 265 7.66 -6.63 -10.43
CA GLN A 265 7.60 -7.11 -9.06
C GLN A 265 6.18 -7.57 -8.67
N THR A 266 5.16 -6.78 -8.99
CA THR A 266 3.76 -7.10 -8.66
C THR A 266 3.33 -8.41 -9.33
N PHE A 267 3.61 -8.57 -10.62
CA PHE A 267 3.34 -9.83 -11.33
C PHE A 267 4.15 -11.00 -10.76
N PHE A 268 5.43 -10.78 -10.50
CA PHE A 268 6.32 -11.82 -9.97
C PHE A 268 5.79 -12.38 -8.64
N ILE A 269 5.49 -11.51 -7.68
CA ILE A 269 4.97 -11.93 -6.36
C ILE A 269 3.62 -12.63 -6.47
N PHE A 270 2.71 -12.10 -7.30
CA PHE A 270 1.44 -12.77 -7.54
C PHE A 270 1.65 -14.19 -8.02
N PHE A 271 2.47 -14.41 -9.04
CA PHE A 271 2.66 -15.74 -9.61
C PHE A 271 3.40 -16.67 -8.66
N VAL A 272 4.34 -16.19 -7.86
CA VAL A 272 5.01 -17.01 -6.82
C VAL A 272 3.98 -17.51 -5.82
N ALA A 273 3.18 -16.62 -5.23
CA ALA A 273 2.16 -16.99 -4.26
C ALA A 273 1.06 -17.90 -4.87
N TYR A 274 0.62 -17.57 -6.09
CA TYR A 274 -0.47 -18.28 -6.77
C TYR A 274 -0.10 -19.70 -7.16
N ARG A 275 1.13 -19.90 -7.67
CA ARG A 275 1.66 -21.23 -7.97
C ARG A 275 1.91 -22.06 -6.72
N TRP A 276 2.41 -21.42 -5.66
CA TRP A 276 2.60 -22.06 -4.37
C TRP A 276 1.26 -22.54 -3.79
N ALA A 277 0.25 -21.66 -3.77
CA ALA A 277 -1.09 -22.01 -3.31
C ALA A 277 -1.69 -23.18 -4.12
N LYS A 278 -1.49 -23.18 -5.45
CA LYS A 278 -1.90 -24.27 -6.32
C LYS A 278 -1.18 -25.58 -5.99
N ALA A 279 0.14 -25.53 -5.79
CA ALA A 279 0.94 -26.71 -5.42
C ALA A 279 0.48 -27.32 -4.07
N TRP A 280 0.08 -26.49 -3.12
CA TRP A 280 -0.46 -26.92 -1.84
C TRP A 280 -1.96 -27.30 -1.90
N LYS A 281 -2.55 -27.28 -3.08
CA LYS A 281 -3.97 -27.63 -3.33
C LYS A 281 -4.94 -26.81 -2.49
N LEU A 282 -4.64 -25.52 -2.30
CA LEU A 282 -5.57 -24.61 -1.65
C LEU A 282 -6.78 -24.33 -2.55
N PRO A 283 -7.99 -24.15 -1.98
CA PRO A 283 -9.13 -23.74 -2.76
C PRO A 283 -8.94 -22.31 -3.28
N HIS A 284 -9.55 -21.99 -4.41
CA HIS A 284 -9.37 -20.70 -5.09
C HIS A 284 -9.71 -19.49 -4.22
N ASP A 285 -10.73 -19.60 -3.36
CA ASP A 285 -11.18 -18.52 -2.46
C ASP A 285 -10.19 -18.20 -1.34
N ILE A 286 -9.14 -19.02 -1.15
CA ILE A 286 -7.98 -18.75 -0.30
C ILE A 286 -6.77 -18.38 -1.16
N ALA A 287 -6.52 -19.10 -2.25
CA ALA A 287 -5.36 -18.94 -3.10
C ALA A 287 -5.32 -17.56 -3.78
N ALA A 288 -6.45 -17.09 -4.31
CA ALA A 288 -6.52 -15.81 -4.98
C ALA A 288 -6.30 -14.63 -4.01
N PRO A 289 -7.00 -14.52 -2.85
CA PRO A 289 -6.69 -13.50 -1.85
C PRO A 289 -5.25 -13.54 -1.36
N ALA A 290 -4.71 -14.72 -1.03
CA ALA A 290 -3.32 -14.85 -0.58
C ALA A 290 -2.32 -14.24 -1.57
N SER A 291 -2.53 -14.51 -2.85
CA SER A 291 -1.64 -14.03 -3.92
C SER A 291 -1.80 -12.52 -4.17
N LEU A 292 -3.02 -12.01 -4.10
CA LEU A 292 -3.31 -10.58 -4.29
C LEU A 292 -2.86 -9.74 -3.09
N ILE A 293 -2.98 -10.26 -1.86
CA ILE A 293 -2.43 -9.63 -0.66
C ILE A 293 -0.90 -9.54 -0.78
N GLY A 294 -0.25 -10.60 -1.25
CA GLY A 294 1.19 -10.60 -1.51
C GLY A 294 1.63 -9.55 -2.52
N ALA A 295 0.88 -9.40 -3.61
CA ALA A 295 1.22 -8.51 -4.70
C ALA A 295 0.95 -7.02 -4.41
N SER A 296 0.02 -6.70 -3.51
CA SER A 296 -0.40 -5.33 -3.19
C SER A 296 0.50 -4.68 -2.13
N ASN A 297 0.68 -3.36 -2.18
CA ASN A 297 1.55 -2.59 -1.30
C ASN A 297 0.76 -1.65 -0.38
N PHE A 298 1.30 -1.38 0.80
CA PHE A 298 0.71 -0.40 1.71
C PHE A 298 1.26 1.00 1.40
N PHE A 299 0.67 1.62 0.39
CA PHE A 299 1.06 2.93 -0.11
C PHE A 299 1.09 3.99 0.99
N GLU A 300 0.06 4.06 1.82
CA GLU A 300 -0.12 5.12 2.81
C GLU A 300 1.02 5.16 3.83
N LEU A 301 1.48 3.99 4.29
CA LEU A 301 2.64 3.91 5.17
C LEU A 301 3.92 4.25 4.40
N SER A 302 4.08 3.71 3.20
CA SER A 302 5.29 3.89 2.41
C SER A 302 5.52 5.35 2.05
N VAL A 303 4.47 6.08 1.63
CA VAL A 303 4.58 7.51 1.32
C VAL A 303 4.84 8.34 2.58
N ALA A 304 4.19 8.01 3.70
CA ALA A 304 4.44 8.70 4.97
C ALA A 304 5.90 8.60 5.40
N VAL A 305 6.45 7.39 5.35
CA VAL A 305 7.85 7.14 5.72
C VAL A 305 8.81 7.76 4.71
N ALA A 306 8.51 7.69 3.39
CA ALA A 306 9.32 8.32 2.36
C ALA A 306 9.43 9.84 2.56
N ILE A 307 8.32 10.51 2.87
CA ILE A 307 8.29 11.96 3.12
C ILE A 307 9.12 12.31 4.35
N VAL A 308 8.97 11.57 5.44
CA VAL A 308 9.69 11.82 6.70
C VAL A 308 11.20 11.60 6.56
N LEU A 309 11.61 10.59 5.77
CA LEU A 309 13.03 10.23 5.61
C LEU A 309 13.73 11.06 4.53
N PHE A 310 13.06 11.34 3.44
CA PHE A 310 13.68 11.89 2.23
C PHE A 310 13.06 13.23 1.78
N GLY A 311 11.92 13.62 2.35
CA GLY A 311 11.20 14.85 2.00
C GLY A 311 10.19 14.67 0.86
N LEU A 312 9.31 15.68 0.74
CA LEU A 312 8.20 15.70 -0.23
C LEU A 312 8.66 15.68 -1.69
N GLN A 313 9.79 16.31 -1.99
CA GLN A 313 10.32 16.46 -3.35
C GLN A 313 11.27 15.33 -3.76
N SER A 314 11.49 14.34 -2.88
CA SER A 314 12.44 13.27 -3.13
C SER A 314 11.94 12.28 -4.18
N GLY A 315 12.90 11.64 -4.85
CA GLY A 315 12.63 10.50 -5.73
C GLY A 315 11.99 9.32 -5.01
N ALA A 316 12.31 9.13 -3.72
CA ALA A 316 11.69 8.08 -2.90
C ALA A 316 10.18 8.31 -2.75
N THR A 317 9.75 9.55 -2.48
CA THR A 317 8.33 9.92 -2.43
C THR A 317 7.67 9.74 -3.80
N LEU A 318 8.33 10.14 -4.89
CA LEU A 318 7.82 9.95 -6.24
C LEU A 318 7.56 8.46 -6.55
N VAL A 319 8.46 7.56 -6.20
CA VAL A 319 8.28 6.12 -6.43
C VAL A 319 7.07 5.58 -5.69
N THR A 320 6.84 5.99 -4.45
CA THR A 320 5.66 5.54 -3.69
C THR A 320 4.36 5.97 -4.37
N VAL A 321 4.31 7.16 -4.94
CA VAL A 321 3.14 7.67 -5.66
C VAL A 321 2.95 6.99 -7.02
N VAL A 322 4.02 6.77 -7.77
CA VAL A 322 3.96 5.97 -9.02
C VAL A 322 3.49 4.55 -8.72
N GLY A 323 3.82 4.00 -7.54
CA GLY A 323 3.31 2.72 -7.05
C GLY A 323 1.78 2.65 -7.08
N VAL A 324 1.08 3.69 -6.64
CA VAL A 324 -0.40 3.75 -6.68
C VAL A 324 -0.94 3.76 -8.11
N LEU A 325 -0.29 4.52 -9.00
CA LEU A 325 -0.66 4.57 -10.42
C LEU A 325 -0.61 3.21 -11.09
N VAL A 326 0.45 2.46 -10.77
CA VAL A 326 0.73 1.14 -11.32
C VAL A 326 -0.17 0.07 -10.69
N GLU A 327 -0.37 0.13 -9.37
CA GLU A 327 -1.00 -0.94 -8.61
C GLU A 327 -2.41 -1.25 -9.12
N VAL A 328 -3.26 -0.26 -9.29
CA VAL A 328 -4.67 -0.50 -9.62
C VAL A 328 -4.86 -1.21 -10.97
N PRO A 329 -4.29 -0.74 -12.10
CA PRO A 329 -4.44 -1.43 -13.39
C PRO A 329 -3.81 -2.82 -13.38
N VAL A 330 -2.66 -2.99 -12.73
CA VAL A 330 -1.99 -4.29 -12.64
C VAL A 330 -2.82 -5.26 -11.79
N MET A 331 -3.30 -4.84 -10.62
CA MET A 331 -4.13 -5.69 -9.77
C MET A 331 -5.43 -6.10 -10.43
N LEU A 332 -6.08 -5.23 -11.22
CA LEU A 332 -7.26 -5.60 -12.01
C LEU A 332 -6.93 -6.64 -13.08
N ALA A 333 -5.75 -6.58 -13.70
CA ALA A 333 -5.28 -7.61 -14.62
C ALA A 333 -5.06 -8.94 -13.89
N LEU A 334 -4.45 -8.92 -12.70
CA LEU A 334 -4.24 -10.11 -11.86
C LEU A 334 -5.55 -10.73 -11.37
N VAL A 335 -6.54 -9.92 -11.00
CA VAL A 335 -7.91 -10.38 -10.68
C VAL A 335 -8.53 -11.10 -11.87
N LYS A 336 -8.38 -10.56 -13.10
CA LYS A 336 -8.87 -11.24 -14.32
C LYS A 336 -8.17 -12.58 -14.53
N ILE A 337 -6.86 -12.65 -14.32
CA ILE A 337 -6.08 -13.90 -14.41
C ILE A 337 -6.57 -14.91 -13.38
N ALA A 338 -6.70 -14.53 -12.11
CA ALA A 338 -7.18 -15.39 -11.04
C ALA A 338 -8.58 -15.95 -11.35
N ASN A 339 -9.51 -15.10 -11.81
CA ASN A 339 -10.86 -15.52 -12.16
C ASN A 339 -10.90 -16.49 -13.36
N LYS A 340 -10.09 -16.27 -14.40
CA LYS A 340 -9.99 -17.15 -15.56
C LYS A 340 -9.41 -18.53 -15.21
N THR A 341 -8.51 -18.59 -14.26
CA THR A 341 -7.80 -19.81 -13.86
C THR A 341 -8.41 -20.53 -12.66
N LYS A 342 -9.57 -20.06 -12.18
CA LYS A 342 -10.29 -20.62 -11.03
C LYS A 342 -10.51 -22.14 -11.15
N HIS A 343 -10.80 -22.64 -12.35
CA HIS A 343 -11.02 -24.07 -12.63
C HIS A 343 -9.80 -24.95 -12.35
N GLN A 344 -8.61 -24.36 -12.20
CA GLN A 344 -7.36 -25.07 -11.91
C GLN A 344 -7.14 -25.37 -10.42
N PHE A 345 -8.04 -24.89 -9.56
CA PHE A 345 -7.99 -25.06 -8.12
C PHE A 345 -9.07 -26.03 -7.65
N PRO A 346 -8.84 -26.76 -6.53
CA PRO A 346 -9.85 -27.63 -5.96
C PRO A 346 -11.15 -26.87 -5.68
N SER A 347 -12.29 -27.50 -5.93
CA SER A 347 -13.58 -27.02 -5.43
C SER A 347 -13.59 -27.09 -3.89
N LYS A 348 -14.34 -26.20 -3.24
CA LYS A 348 -14.60 -26.33 -1.80
C LYS A 348 -15.15 -27.74 -1.51
N GLN A 349 -14.44 -28.47 -0.65
CA GLN A 349 -15.04 -29.63 0.02
C GLN A 349 -16.02 -29.16 1.06
#